data_d1f26d197b79544188edae88b80ab411
#
_entry.id   d1f26d197b79544188edae88b80ab411
#
_cell.length_a   1.000
_cell.length_b   1.000
_cell.length_c   1.000
_cell.angle_alpha   90.00
_cell.angle_beta   90.00
_cell.angle_gamma   90.00
#
_symmetry.space_group_name_H-M   'P 1'
#
loop_
_entity.id
_entity.type
_entity.pdbx_description
1 polymer ?
#
loop_
_entity_poly.entity_id
_entity_poly.type
_entity_poly.pdbx_seq_one_letter_code
_entity_poly.pdbx_strand_id
1 'polypeptide(L)'
;MSSVESQRRVLSGMRPTGRLHLGHYHGVLKNWVKLQHEYECFFFAADWHALTTHYENPQGIEQAVWDMLIDWLAAGVSGGSSTLFIQSQVPEHAELHLLLSMVTPVSWLERVPTYKDQQEKLKDMDLATYGFLGYPLLQSADILIYRAGLVPVGADQVAHVEITREVARRFNHLYGKEIGFEEKAEAAMHKMGKKAAKMYANLRRAYQEQGDAEALETARALLKEQQNITLGDKERLFGFLEGGGKVILPEPQALLTPDSKMPGLDGQKMSKSYGNTITLRDTTDEVSEKVRRMPTDPARVRRTDPGEPEICPVFQLHKVYTDQATHDWVRQGCRTAGIGCLDCKKPVIDAIAAELAPMQQRAREYEANPDAVHVILNEGTERARDAARDTLTEVRQAMGLHYRQ
;
A
#
# COMPACT_ATOMS: atom_id res chain seq x y z
N MET A 1 21.47 3.36 5.87
CA MET A 1 20.20 3.43 6.66
C MET A 1 20.12 2.26 7.62
N SER A 2 19.59 2.44 8.82
CA SER A 2 19.56 1.37 9.83
C SER A 2 18.42 0.39 9.60
N SER A 3 18.56 -0.88 9.98
CA SER A 3 17.46 -1.86 9.99
C SER A 3 16.28 -1.40 10.87
N VAL A 4 16.56 -0.52 11.83
CA VAL A 4 15.54 0.14 12.69
C VAL A 4 14.81 1.24 11.92
N GLU A 5 15.49 1.97 11.03
CA GLU A 5 14.86 2.98 10.17
C GLU A 5 14.05 2.34 9.06
N SER A 6 14.52 1.24 8.46
CA SER A 6 13.76 0.49 7.45
C SER A 6 12.46 -0.11 8.01
N GLN A 7 12.44 -0.52 9.29
CA GLN A 7 11.23 -1.01 9.95
C GLN A 7 10.17 0.07 10.21
N ARG A 8 10.53 1.35 10.14
CA ARG A 8 9.61 2.49 10.26
C ARG A 8 9.22 3.08 8.91
N ARG A 9 9.70 2.50 7.81
CA ARG A 9 9.37 2.95 6.46
C ARG A 9 8.14 2.22 5.95
N VAL A 10 7.19 2.98 5.45
CA VAL A 10 5.97 2.50 4.82
C VAL A 10 6.07 2.74 3.32
N LEU A 11 5.75 1.73 2.52
CA LEU A 11 5.55 1.89 1.09
C LEU A 11 4.13 1.51 0.70
N SER A 12 3.50 2.32 -0.12
CA SER A 12 2.24 1.97 -0.76
C SER A 12 2.14 2.59 -2.14
N GLY A 13 1.69 1.82 -3.12
CA GLY A 13 1.45 2.26 -4.48
C GLY A 13 -0.03 2.18 -4.85
N MET A 14 -0.47 3.07 -5.74
CA MET A 14 -1.82 3.01 -6.30
C MET A 14 -1.75 3.03 -7.82
N ARG A 15 -2.45 2.09 -8.45
CA ARG A 15 -2.58 2.09 -9.91
C ARG A 15 -3.43 3.27 -10.37
N PRO A 16 -2.97 4.04 -11.35
CA PRO A 16 -3.75 5.17 -11.87
C PRO A 16 -5.00 4.66 -12.59
N THR A 17 -6.14 5.08 -12.08
CA THR A 17 -7.46 4.76 -12.64
C THR A 17 -8.28 6.02 -12.93
N GLY A 18 -7.64 7.18 -12.96
CA GLY A 18 -8.29 8.50 -13.07
C GLY A 18 -8.84 8.97 -11.71
N ARG A 19 -9.79 9.91 -11.74
CA ARG A 19 -10.37 10.50 -10.52
C ARG A 19 -10.77 9.45 -9.51
N LEU A 20 -10.42 9.66 -8.24
CA LEU A 20 -10.72 8.74 -7.17
C LEU A 20 -12.14 8.95 -6.62
N HIS A 21 -12.68 7.94 -5.96
CA HIS A 21 -14.00 7.97 -5.36
C HIS A 21 -13.93 7.65 -3.86
N LEU A 22 -15.05 7.80 -3.15
CA LEU A 22 -15.13 7.58 -1.71
C LEU A 22 -14.57 6.22 -1.25
N GLY A 23 -14.72 5.17 -2.08
CA GLY A 23 -14.11 3.86 -1.80
C GLY A 23 -12.59 3.89 -1.70
N HIS A 24 -11.90 4.69 -2.55
CA HIS A 24 -10.45 4.88 -2.45
C HIS A 24 -10.09 5.72 -1.23
N TYR A 25 -10.87 6.75 -0.92
CA TYR A 25 -10.62 7.60 0.22
C TYR A 25 -10.71 6.82 1.52
N HIS A 26 -11.83 6.15 1.78
CA HIS A 26 -12.04 5.39 3.02
C HIS A 26 -11.19 4.12 3.09
N GLY A 27 -10.90 3.49 1.95
CA GLY A 27 -10.10 2.26 1.89
C GLY A 27 -8.59 2.48 2.00
N VAL A 28 -8.09 3.60 1.48
CA VAL A 28 -6.63 3.83 1.35
C VAL A 28 -6.21 5.19 1.85
N LEU A 29 -6.72 6.30 1.26
CA LEU A 29 -6.16 7.63 1.48
C LEU A 29 -6.29 8.11 2.92
N LYS A 30 -7.41 7.82 3.58
CA LYS A 30 -7.65 8.16 4.99
C LYS A 30 -6.62 7.51 5.93
N ASN A 31 -6.14 6.31 5.56
CA ASN A 31 -5.06 5.64 6.26
C ASN A 31 -3.70 6.26 5.95
N TRP A 32 -3.43 6.59 4.66
CA TRP A 32 -2.19 7.26 4.27
C TRP A 32 -1.99 8.59 4.98
N VAL A 33 -3.05 9.40 5.10
CA VAL A 33 -3.05 10.67 5.83
C VAL A 33 -2.68 10.49 7.30
N LYS A 34 -3.01 9.35 7.92
CA LYS A 34 -2.58 9.05 9.29
C LYS A 34 -1.13 8.59 9.33
N LEU A 35 -0.79 7.61 8.47
CA LEU A 35 0.54 7.00 8.46
C LEU A 35 1.67 7.99 8.21
N GLN A 36 1.44 9.03 7.39
CA GLN A 36 2.46 10.04 7.08
C GLN A 36 2.95 10.85 8.29
N HIS A 37 2.21 10.82 9.41
CA HIS A 37 2.60 11.48 10.66
C HIS A 37 3.33 10.56 11.65
N GLU A 38 3.30 9.25 11.40
CA GLU A 38 3.87 8.24 12.30
C GLU A 38 5.10 7.56 11.70
N TYR A 39 5.17 7.50 10.36
CA TYR A 39 6.16 6.73 9.60
C TYR A 39 6.81 7.56 8.49
N GLU A 40 7.98 7.14 8.05
CA GLU A 40 8.57 7.61 6.79
C GLU A 40 7.84 6.95 5.63
N CYS A 41 6.97 7.70 4.97
CA CYS A 41 6.06 7.18 3.95
C CYS A 41 6.54 7.49 2.53
N PHE A 42 6.51 6.45 1.70
CA PHE A 42 6.71 6.50 0.26
C PHE A 42 5.40 6.11 -0.42
N PHE A 43 4.78 7.04 -1.14
CA PHE A 43 3.54 6.79 -1.87
C PHE A 43 3.75 7.09 -3.35
N PHE A 44 3.41 6.14 -4.21
CA PHE A 44 3.71 6.27 -5.63
C PHE A 44 2.54 5.91 -6.54
N ALA A 45 2.47 6.62 -7.68
CA ALA A 45 1.60 6.28 -8.79
C ALA A 45 2.23 5.13 -9.58
N ALA A 46 1.59 3.96 -9.58
CA ALA A 46 2.09 2.72 -10.16
C ALA A 46 1.71 2.62 -11.65
N ASP A 47 2.28 3.49 -12.47
CA ASP A 47 1.98 3.60 -13.90
C ASP A 47 2.50 2.40 -14.70
N TRP A 48 3.65 1.83 -14.39
CA TRP A 48 4.11 0.58 -15.02
C TRP A 48 3.18 -0.60 -14.68
N HIS A 49 2.65 -0.68 -13.45
CA HIS A 49 1.64 -1.67 -13.13
C HIS A 49 0.34 -1.45 -13.92
N ALA A 50 -0.02 -0.23 -14.23
CA ALA A 50 -1.16 0.04 -15.11
C ALA A 50 -0.91 -0.48 -16.53
N LEU A 51 0.31 -0.31 -17.05
CA LEU A 51 0.69 -0.78 -18.38
C LEU A 51 0.57 -2.30 -18.52
N THR A 52 0.74 -3.10 -17.47
CA THR A 52 0.65 -4.57 -17.56
C THR A 52 -0.70 -5.05 -18.09
N THR A 53 -1.76 -4.26 -17.95
CA THR A 53 -3.11 -4.56 -18.43
C THR A 53 -3.64 -3.56 -19.46
N HIS A 54 -2.94 -2.44 -19.70
CA HIS A 54 -3.36 -1.39 -20.63
C HIS A 54 -2.31 -1.14 -21.72
N TYR A 55 -1.45 -2.12 -22.00
CA TYR A 55 -0.34 -1.97 -22.96
C TYR A 55 -0.82 -1.73 -24.39
N GLU A 56 -2.00 -2.23 -24.78
CA GLU A 56 -2.58 -2.00 -26.10
C GLU A 56 -3.19 -0.58 -26.23
N ASN A 57 -3.65 0.00 -25.11
CA ASN A 57 -4.31 1.31 -25.07
C ASN A 57 -3.74 2.16 -23.92
N PRO A 58 -2.48 2.62 -24.01
CA PRO A 58 -1.83 3.38 -22.93
C PRO A 58 -2.32 4.83 -22.84
N GLN A 59 -3.08 5.30 -23.85
CA GLN A 59 -3.65 6.64 -23.86
C GLN A 59 -4.51 6.86 -22.63
N GLY A 60 -4.27 7.95 -21.94
CA GLY A 60 -5.01 8.30 -20.72
C GLY A 60 -4.35 7.88 -19.43
N ILE A 61 -3.28 7.05 -19.43
CA ILE A 61 -2.54 6.72 -18.20
C ILE A 61 -1.97 7.99 -17.58
N GLU A 62 -1.33 8.85 -18.36
CA GLU A 62 -0.78 10.12 -17.90
C GLU A 62 -1.86 10.99 -17.24
N GLN A 63 -2.97 11.21 -17.90
CA GLN A 63 -4.08 11.97 -17.33
C GLN A 63 -4.64 11.32 -16.06
N ALA A 64 -4.72 9.98 -16.03
CA ALA A 64 -5.17 9.25 -14.87
C ALA A 64 -4.20 9.38 -13.67
N VAL A 65 -2.90 9.45 -13.93
CA VAL A 65 -1.88 9.74 -12.92
C VAL A 65 -2.09 11.13 -12.32
N TRP A 66 -2.21 12.17 -13.18
CA TRP A 66 -2.42 13.54 -12.71
C TRP A 66 -3.70 13.71 -11.91
N ASP A 67 -4.81 13.16 -12.39
CA ASP A 67 -6.08 13.19 -11.66
C ASP A 67 -5.97 12.54 -10.29
N MET A 68 -5.29 11.40 -10.22
CA MET A 68 -5.09 10.66 -8.97
C MET A 68 -4.18 11.41 -7.99
N LEU A 69 -3.10 12.02 -8.46
CA LEU A 69 -2.16 12.79 -7.63
C LEU A 69 -2.83 14.03 -7.03
N ILE A 70 -3.64 14.74 -7.81
CA ILE A 70 -4.44 15.87 -7.30
C ILE A 70 -5.41 15.37 -6.22
N ASP A 71 -6.05 14.20 -6.40
CA ASP A 71 -6.95 13.61 -5.41
C ASP A 71 -6.22 13.22 -4.11
N TRP A 72 -4.97 12.73 -4.18
CA TRP A 72 -4.17 12.45 -2.99
C TRP A 72 -3.89 13.72 -2.18
N LEU A 73 -3.41 14.76 -2.87
CA LEU A 73 -3.12 16.04 -2.25
C LEU A 73 -4.41 16.68 -1.68
N ALA A 74 -5.49 16.59 -2.44
CA ALA A 74 -6.80 17.06 -2.00
C ALA A 74 -7.31 16.31 -0.76
N ALA A 75 -7.09 15.01 -0.67
CA ALA A 75 -7.45 14.19 0.49
C ALA A 75 -6.60 14.50 1.74
N GLY A 76 -5.47 15.21 1.59
CA GLY A 76 -4.60 15.61 2.70
C GLY A 76 -3.27 14.85 2.78
N VAL A 77 -2.93 14.04 1.75
CA VAL A 77 -1.57 13.51 1.64
C VAL A 77 -0.62 14.66 1.30
N SER A 78 0.47 14.79 2.03
CA SER A 78 1.38 15.93 1.96
C SER A 78 2.77 15.55 1.45
N GLY A 79 3.27 16.27 0.43
CA GLY A 79 4.65 16.12 -0.04
C GLY A 79 5.72 16.55 0.98
N GLY A 80 5.34 17.34 1.99
CA GLY A 80 6.23 17.71 3.10
C GLY A 80 6.35 16.63 4.18
N SER A 81 5.34 15.75 4.32
CA SER A 81 5.32 14.68 5.32
C SER A 81 5.57 13.29 4.72
N SER A 82 5.46 13.14 3.40
CA SER A 82 5.67 11.89 2.68
C SER A 82 6.42 12.12 1.37
N THR A 83 7.01 11.07 0.83
CA THR A 83 7.67 11.07 -0.48
C THR A 83 6.65 10.64 -1.52
N LEU A 84 6.24 11.58 -2.40
CA LEU A 84 5.27 11.34 -3.47
C LEU A 84 5.99 11.32 -4.82
N PHE A 85 5.78 10.27 -5.60
CA PHE A 85 6.45 10.14 -6.91
C PHE A 85 5.67 9.26 -7.89
N ILE A 86 6.12 9.25 -9.14
CA ILE A 86 5.61 8.37 -10.19
C ILE A 86 6.63 7.26 -10.40
N GLN A 87 6.18 6.00 -10.43
CA GLN A 87 7.05 4.81 -10.52
C GLN A 87 8.02 4.89 -11.69
N SER A 88 7.56 5.25 -12.88
CA SER A 88 8.39 5.32 -14.09
C SER A 88 9.46 6.42 -14.05
N GLN A 89 9.34 7.41 -13.19
CA GLN A 89 10.35 8.44 -12.99
C GLN A 89 11.50 8.00 -12.06
N VAL A 90 11.39 6.80 -11.48
CA VAL A 90 12.44 6.15 -10.68
C VAL A 90 12.86 4.85 -11.37
N PRO A 91 13.71 4.90 -12.42
CA PRO A 91 14.09 3.72 -13.20
C PRO A 91 14.81 2.65 -12.40
N GLU A 92 15.30 3.00 -11.22
CA GLU A 92 15.90 2.09 -10.25
C GLU A 92 14.97 0.91 -9.88
N HIS A 93 13.64 1.09 -9.93
CA HIS A 93 12.67 -0.01 -9.78
C HIS A 93 12.82 -1.07 -10.85
N ALA A 94 12.97 -0.66 -12.12
CA ALA A 94 13.15 -1.58 -13.23
C ALA A 94 14.48 -2.32 -13.15
N GLU A 95 15.55 -1.66 -12.70
CA GLU A 95 16.83 -2.32 -12.50
C GLU A 95 16.74 -3.39 -11.40
N LEU A 96 16.18 -3.06 -10.24
CA LEU A 96 16.03 -4.05 -9.17
C LEU A 96 15.12 -5.21 -9.62
N HIS A 97 14.01 -4.93 -10.33
CA HIS A 97 13.15 -5.96 -10.91
C HIS A 97 13.95 -6.91 -11.80
N LEU A 98 14.77 -6.38 -12.71
CA LEU A 98 15.64 -7.17 -13.58
C LEU A 98 16.58 -8.06 -12.75
N LEU A 99 17.28 -7.51 -11.76
CA LEU A 99 18.21 -8.26 -10.92
C LEU A 99 17.51 -9.36 -10.11
N LEU A 100 16.34 -9.08 -9.55
CA LEU A 100 15.54 -10.06 -8.83
C LEU A 100 14.99 -11.16 -9.76
N SER A 101 14.72 -10.85 -11.04
CA SER A 101 14.23 -11.84 -12.01
C SER A 101 15.24 -12.94 -12.28
N MET A 102 16.56 -12.68 -12.10
CA MET A 102 17.62 -13.67 -12.26
C MET A 102 17.59 -14.78 -11.19
N VAL A 103 16.95 -14.53 -10.07
CA VAL A 103 16.97 -15.45 -8.92
C VAL A 103 15.57 -15.94 -8.51
N THR A 104 14.51 -15.40 -9.09
CA THR A 104 13.13 -15.75 -8.74
C THR A 104 12.61 -16.90 -9.61
N PRO A 105 12.20 -18.05 -9.03
CA PRO A 105 11.61 -19.13 -9.81
C PRO A 105 10.26 -18.73 -10.43
N VAL A 106 10.05 -19.04 -11.71
CA VAL A 106 8.79 -18.75 -12.43
C VAL A 106 7.58 -19.35 -11.70
N SER A 107 7.73 -20.57 -11.15
CA SER A 107 6.66 -21.25 -10.41
C SER A 107 6.17 -20.48 -9.16
N TRP A 108 6.94 -19.55 -8.63
CA TRP A 108 6.48 -18.69 -7.55
C TRP A 108 5.47 -17.67 -8.05
N LEU A 109 5.70 -17.09 -9.23
CA LEU A 109 4.82 -16.10 -9.84
C LEU A 109 3.49 -16.72 -10.29
N GLU A 110 3.55 -17.93 -10.89
CA GLU A 110 2.37 -18.69 -11.33
C GLU A 110 1.43 -19.10 -10.19
N ARG A 111 1.95 -19.21 -8.96
CA ARG A 111 1.17 -19.60 -7.78
C ARG A 111 0.49 -18.42 -7.07
N VAL A 112 0.78 -17.18 -7.44
CA VAL A 112 0.13 -16.00 -6.85
C VAL A 112 -1.37 -16.04 -7.18
N PRO A 113 -2.27 -16.11 -6.16
CA PRO A 113 -3.70 -16.29 -6.39
C PRO A 113 -4.31 -15.24 -7.33
N THR A 114 -3.91 -13.98 -7.16
CA THR A 114 -4.41 -12.87 -7.98
C THR A 114 -4.04 -12.98 -9.45
N TYR A 115 -2.97 -13.69 -9.83
CA TYR A 115 -2.62 -13.96 -11.22
C TYR A 115 -3.73 -14.75 -11.91
N LYS A 116 -4.18 -15.84 -11.29
CA LYS A 116 -5.26 -16.70 -11.81
C LYS A 116 -6.61 -15.97 -11.82
N ASP A 117 -6.94 -15.30 -10.72
CA ASP A 117 -8.19 -14.54 -10.60
C ASP A 117 -8.31 -13.43 -11.63
N GLN A 118 -7.20 -12.76 -11.98
CA GLN A 118 -7.21 -11.72 -13.00
C GLN A 118 -7.31 -12.29 -14.41
N GLN A 119 -6.67 -13.43 -14.70
CA GLN A 119 -6.85 -14.12 -15.98
C GLN A 119 -8.32 -14.51 -16.20
N GLU A 120 -9.02 -14.92 -15.14
CA GLU A 120 -10.45 -15.26 -15.23
C GLU A 120 -11.34 -14.02 -15.42
N LYS A 121 -11.01 -12.91 -14.76
CA LYS A 121 -11.80 -11.66 -14.83
C LYS A 121 -11.59 -10.86 -16.11
N LEU A 122 -10.44 -10.97 -16.72
CA LEU A 122 -10.02 -10.18 -17.89
C LEU A 122 -9.86 -11.05 -19.13
N LYS A 123 -10.80 -11.98 -19.35
CA LYS A 123 -10.76 -12.95 -20.47
C LYS A 123 -10.72 -12.32 -21.86
N ASP A 124 -11.17 -11.08 -21.98
CA ASP A 124 -11.19 -10.32 -23.25
C ASP A 124 -9.84 -9.66 -23.56
N MET A 125 -8.85 -9.78 -22.67
CA MET A 125 -7.51 -9.21 -22.84
C MET A 125 -6.47 -10.32 -22.96
N ASP A 126 -5.50 -10.16 -23.86
CA ASP A 126 -4.35 -11.07 -23.92
C ASP A 126 -3.39 -10.73 -22.76
N LEU A 127 -3.54 -11.46 -21.67
CA LEU A 127 -2.70 -11.34 -20.49
C LEU A 127 -1.55 -12.37 -20.45
N ALA A 128 -1.35 -13.11 -21.54
CA ALA A 128 -0.24 -14.08 -21.66
C ALA A 128 1.10 -13.40 -21.96
N THR A 129 1.34 -12.25 -21.33
CA THR A 129 2.58 -11.49 -21.49
C THR A 129 3.51 -11.69 -20.29
N TYR A 130 4.83 -11.57 -20.54
CA TYR A 130 5.82 -11.58 -19.46
C TYR A 130 5.56 -10.47 -18.41
N GLY A 131 5.17 -9.28 -18.87
CA GLY A 131 4.86 -8.15 -17.97
C GLY A 131 3.73 -8.47 -16.98
N PHE A 132 2.69 -9.18 -17.46
CA PHE A 132 1.60 -9.59 -16.60
C PHE A 132 1.99 -10.74 -15.65
N LEU A 133 2.75 -11.73 -16.11
CA LEU A 133 3.29 -12.78 -15.24
C LEU A 133 4.27 -12.20 -14.20
N GLY A 134 5.08 -11.22 -14.60
CA GLY A 134 6.12 -10.61 -13.79
C GLY A 134 5.66 -9.53 -12.83
N TYR A 135 4.38 -9.09 -12.87
CA TYR A 135 3.94 -7.96 -12.04
C TYR A 135 4.10 -8.16 -10.52
N PRO A 136 3.96 -9.39 -9.94
CA PRO A 136 4.20 -9.58 -8.51
C PRO A 136 5.68 -9.38 -8.14
N LEU A 137 6.60 -9.67 -9.07
CA LEU A 137 8.02 -9.42 -8.87
C LEU A 137 8.36 -7.94 -9.03
N LEU A 138 7.70 -7.21 -9.93
CA LEU A 138 7.83 -5.75 -10.01
C LEU A 138 7.34 -5.11 -8.69
N GLN A 139 6.22 -5.56 -8.13
CA GLN A 139 5.74 -5.11 -6.83
C GLN A 139 6.74 -5.45 -5.71
N SER A 140 7.38 -6.61 -5.77
CA SER A 140 8.46 -6.97 -4.83
C SER A 140 9.65 -6.02 -4.96
N ALA A 141 10.04 -5.65 -6.18
CA ALA A 141 11.09 -4.66 -6.43
C ALA A 141 10.71 -3.28 -5.89
N ASP A 142 9.46 -2.83 -6.09
CA ASP A 142 8.95 -1.57 -5.54
C ASP A 142 9.11 -1.50 -4.02
N ILE A 143 8.81 -2.60 -3.32
CA ILE A 143 8.87 -2.67 -1.86
C ILE A 143 10.33 -2.74 -1.38
N LEU A 144 11.11 -3.62 -1.98
CA LEU A 144 12.47 -3.93 -1.53
C LEU A 144 13.46 -2.83 -1.84
N ILE A 145 13.24 -2.03 -2.91
CA ILE A 145 14.16 -0.95 -3.27
C ILE A 145 14.24 0.15 -2.22
N TYR A 146 13.14 0.37 -1.51
CA TYR A 146 13.08 1.31 -0.37
C TYR A 146 13.35 0.64 0.96
N ARG A 147 13.59 -0.68 0.99
CA ARG A 147 13.73 -1.44 2.24
C ARG A 147 12.54 -1.20 3.17
N ALA A 148 11.35 -1.07 2.62
CA ALA A 148 10.16 -0.78 3.39
C ALA A 148 9.83 -1.94 4.35
N GLY A 149 9.77 -1.63 5.64
CA GLY A 149 9.43 -2.62 6.67
C GLY A 149 7.93 -2.89 6.77
N LEU A 150 7.09 -1.94 6.31
CA LEU A 150 5.65 -2.02 6.43
C LEU A 150 4.97 -1.71 5.08
N VAL A 151 4.00 -2.55 4.70
CA VAL A 151 3.22 -2.39 3.48
C VAL A 151 1.74 -2.42 3.83
N PRO A 152 1.03 -1.27 3.78
CA PRO A 152 -0.42 -1.22 4.02
C PRO A 152 -1.16 -1.96 2.91
N VAL A 153 -1.87 -3.02 3.27
CA VAL A 153 -2.61 -3.87 2.32
C VAL A 153 -3.93 -4.34 2.88
N GLY A 154 -4.89 -4.58 1.99
CA GLY A 154 -6.08 -5.38 2.30
C GLY A 154 -5.73 -6.86 2.47
N ALA A 155 -6.63 -7.62 3.08
CA ALA A 155 -6.41 -9.05 3.33
C ALA A 155 -6.14 -9.87 2.05
N ASP A 156 -6.71 -9.46 0.92
CA ASP A 156 -6.52 -10.09 -0.40
C ASP A 156 -5.12 -9.88 -0.99
N GLN A 157 -4.36 -8.89 -0.51
CA GLN A 157 -3.02 -8.55 -1.00
C GLN A 157 -1.88 -9.11 -0.11
N VAL A 158 -2.19 -9.78 0.98
CA VAL A 158 -1.17 -10.37 1.88
C VAL A 158 -0.25 -11.34 1.14
N ALA A 159 -0.79 -12.12 0.20
CA ALA A 159 0.00 -13.04 -0.62
C ALA A 159 1.12 -12.35 -1.41
N HIS A 160 0.94 -11.10 -1.83
CA HIS A 160 1.97 -10.31 -2.53
C HIS A 160 3.10 -9.87 -1.58
N VAL A 161 2.79 -9.60 -0.33
CA VAL A 161 3.81 -9.30 0.67
C VAL A 161 4.59 -10.57 1.02
N GLU A 162 3.92 -11.72 1.10
CA GLU A 162 4.59 -13.00 1.36
C GLU A 162 5.56 -13.40 0.23
N ILE A 163 5.18 -13.25 -1.05
CA ILE A 163 6.12 -13.52 -2.15
C ILE A 163 7.31 -12.54 -2.11
N THR A 164 7.09 -11.28 -1.73
CA THR A 164 8.17 -10.31 -1.55
C THR A 164 9.15 -10.75 -0.46
N ARG A 165 8.65 -11.31 0.64
CA ARG A 165 9.48 -11.88 1.72
C ARG A 165 10.31 -13.07 1.23
N GLU A 166 9.70 -13.98 0.47
CA GLU A 166 10.41 -15.13 -0.12
C GLU A 166 11.53 -14.68 -1.08
N VAL A 167 11.25 -13.67 -1.92
CA VAL A 167 12.25 -13.09 -2.82
C VAL A 167 13.41 -12.47 -2.03
N ALA A 168 13.12 -11.70 -0.98
CA ALA A 168 14.14 -11.11 -0.11
C ALA A 168 15.00 -12.19 0.58
N ARG A 169 14.39 -13.23 1.16
CA ARG A 169 15.10 -14.37 1.78
C ARG A 169 16.03 -15.05 0.79
N ARG A 170 15.51 -15.36 -0.42
CA ARG A 170 16.31 -16.00 -1.45
C ARG A 170 17.49 -15.15 -1.89
N PHE A 171 17.26 -13.85 -2.08
CA PHE A 171 18.32 -12.90 -2.41
C PHE A 171 19.40 -12.88 -1.32
N ASN A 172 19.00 -12.69 -0.07
CA ASN A 172 19.93 -12.67 1.07
C ASN A 172 20.68 -14.01 1.26
N HIS A 173 20.01 -15.14 1.01
CA HIS A 173 20.64 -16.45 1.07
C HIS A 173 21.75 -16.61 0.02
N LEU A 174 21.51 -16.13 -1.20
CA LEU A 174 22.46 -16.25 -2.32
C LEU A 174 23.62 -15.26 -2.21
N TYR A 175 23.32 -14.01 -1.83
CA TYR A 175 24.26 -12.90 -1.95
C TYR A 175 24.66 -12.25 -0.61
N GLY A 176 24.03 -12.63 0.49
CA GLY A 176 24.37 -12.11 1.82
C GLY A 176 25.67 -12.66 2.40
N LYS A 177 26.27 -13.70 1.78
CA LYS A 177 27.52 -14.30 2.22
C LYS A 177 28.71 -13.46 1.77
N GLU A 178 29.21 -12.62 2.65
CA GLU A 178 30.48 -11.91 2.42
C GLU A 178 31.69 -12.75 2.86
N ILE A 179 32.84 -12.51 2.25
CA ILE A 179 34.09 -13.19 2.63
C ILE A 179 34.39 -12.90 4.11
N GLY A 180 34.63 -13.96 4.92
CA GLY A 180 34.85 -13.86 6.36
C GLY A 180 33.60 -13.44 7.13
N PHE A 181 32.40 -13.82 6.67
CA PHE A 181 31.13 -13.45 7.30
C PHE A 181 31.04 -13.86 8.76
N GLU A 182 31.41 -15.11 9.09
CA GLU A 182 31.33 -15.63 10.46
C GLU A 182 32.28 -14.87 11.39
N GLU A 183 33.52 -14.66 10.97
CA GLU A 183 34.53 -13.91 11.76
C GLU A 183 34.09 -12.46 11.99
N LYS A 184 33.51 -11.83 10.95
CA LYS A 184 32.96 -10.48 11.06
C LYS A 184 31.72 -10.42 11.95
N ALA A 185 30.86 -11.43 11.91
CA ALA A 185 29.70 -11.53 12.77
C ALA A 185 30.10 -11.74 14.25
N GLU A 186 31.09 -12.58 14.49
CA GLU A 186 31.65 -12.76 15.83
C GLU A 186 32.30 -11.48 16.36
N ALA A 187 33.07 -10.78 15.52
CA ALA A 187 33.64 -9.50 15.89
C ALA A 187 32.54 -8.45 16.19
N ALA A 188 31.45 -8.44 15.40
CA ALA A 188 30.30 -7.59 15.65
C ALA A 188 29.60 -7.92 16.98
N MET A 189 29.45 -9.23 17.29
CA MET A 189 28.88 -9.68 18.54
C MET A 189 29.72 -9.21 19.76
N HIS A 190 31.04 -9.26 19.66
CA HIS A 190 31.92 -8.76 20.73
C HIS A 190 31.75 -7.24 20.98
N LYS A 191 31.43 -6.45 19.96
CA LYS A 191 31.16 -5.00 20.11
C LYS A 191 29.89 -4.68 20.91
N MET A 192 28.97 -5.64 21.03
CA MET A 192 27.76 -5.47 21.85
C MET A 192 28.05 -5.40 23.35
N GLY A 193 29.28 -5.78 23.77
CA GLY A 193 29.65 -5.92 25.17
C GLY A 193 29.34 -7.30 25.76
N LYS A 194 30.06 -7.70 26.76
CA LYS A 194 30.07 -9.09 27.30
C LYS A 194 28.67 -9.64 27.65
N LYS A 195 27.82 -8.84 28.28
CA LYS A 195 26.48 -9.28 28.73
C LYS A 195 25.53 -9.50 27.53
N ALA A 196 25.47 -8.54 26.62
CA ALA A 196 24.61 -8.61 25.43
C ALA A 196 25.11 -9.71 24.47
N ALA A 197 26.40 -9.83 24.24
CA ALA A 197 26.99 -10.88 23.41
C ALA A 197 26.66 -12.29 23.92
N LYS A 198 26.79 -12.52 25.25
CA LYS A 198 26.43 -13.81 25.85
C LYS A 198 24.94 -14.12 25.73
N MET A 199 24.10 -13.13 25.95
CA MET A 199 22.63 -13.26 25.78
C MET A 199 22.29 -13.60 24.34
N TYR A 200 22.81 -12.87 23.37
CA TYR A 200 22.62 -13.12 21.94
C TYR A 200 23.08 -14.53 21.54
N ALA A 201 24.27 -14.96 21.96
CA ALA A 201 24.80 -16.30 21.66
C ALA A 201 23.88 -17.42 22.17
N ASN A 202 23.35 -17.27 23.40
CA ASN A 202 22.42 -18.24 23.98
C ASN A 202 21.07 -18.29 23.19
N LEU A 203 20.52 -17.13 22.86
CA LEU A 203 19.27 -17.03 22.09
C LEU A 203 19.45 -17.60 20.67
N ARG A 204 20.58 -17.29 20.00
CA ARG A 204 20.93 -17.87 18.71
C ARG A 204 20.99 -19.40 18.78
N ARG A 205 21.64 -19.95 19.80
CA ARG A 205 21.74 -21.40 19.99
C ARG A 205 20.36 -22.03 20.21
N ALA A 206 19.53 -21.45 21.09
CA ALA A 206 18.18 -21.93 21.35
C ALA A 206 17.33 -21.95 20.04
N TYR A 207 17.44 -20.91 19.23
CA TYR A 207 16.75 -20.88 17.95
C TYR A 207 17.30 -21.90 16.96
N GLN A 208 18.62 -21.95 16.75
CA GLN A 208 19.22 -22.82 15.72
C GLN A 208 19.18 -24.31 16.07
N GLU A 209 19.33 -24.68 17.34
CA GLU A 209 19.36 -26.07 17.76
C GLU A 209 17.98 -26.62 18.17
N GLN A 210 17.09 -25.78 18.68
CA GLN A 210 15.80 -26.19 19.25
C GLN A 210 14.58 -25.64 18.48
N GLY A 211 14.78 -24.73 17.51
CA GLY A 211 13.69 -24.09 16.76
C GLY A 211 12.86 -23.10 17.60
N ASP A 212 13.44 -22.58 18.70
CA ASP A 212 12.74 -21.68 19.64
C ASP A 212 12.44 -20.32 18.98
N ALA A 213 11.18 -20.12 18.57
CA ALA A 213 10.72 -18.89 17.93
C ALA A 213 10.71 -17.70 18.90
N GLU A 214 10.51 -17.90 20.20
CA GLU A 214 10.53 -16.83 21.20
C GLU A 214 11.97 -16.34 21.42
N ALA A 215 12.96 -17.25 21.40
CA ALA A 215 14.35 -16.89 21.42
C ALA A 215 14.77 -16.06 20.19
N LEU A 216 14.23 -16.37 19.00
CA LEU A 216 14.46 -15.59 17.78
C LEU A 216 13.97 -14.15 17.95
N GLU A 217 12.71 -13.96 18.37
CA GLU A 217 12.14 -12.62 18.54
C GLU A 217 12.83 -11.83 19.64
N THR A 218 13.21 -12.48 20.74
CA THR A 218 13.99 -11.86 21.82
C THR A 218 15.38 -11.41 21.34
N ALA A 219 16.05 -12.21 20.51
CA ALA A 219 17.35 -11.86 19.94
C ALA A 219 17.22 -10.69 18.93
N ARG A 220 16.17 -10.68 18.13
CA ARG A 220 15.86 -9.57 17.22
C ARG A 220 15.63 -8.26 17.99
N ALA A 221 14.86 -8.30 19.08
CA ALA A 221 14.63 -7.14 19.94
C ALA A 221 15.95 -6.65 20.56
N LEU A 222 16.77 -7.57 21.09
CA LEU A 222 18.09 -7.24 21.64
C LEU A 222 18.99 -6.52 20.63
N LEU A 223 19.02 -6.98 19.36
CA LEU A 223 19.82 -6.33 18.31
C LEU A 223 19.29 -4.94 17.95
N LYS A 224 17.98 -4.73 17.98
CA LYS A 224 17.38 -3.42 17.71
C LYS A 224 17.80 -2.37 18.73
N GLU A 225 17.87 -2.74 19.99
CA GLU A 225 18.21 -1.84 21.09
C GLU A 225 19.72 -1.50 21.18
N GLN A 226 20.60 -2.26 20.49
CA GLN A 226 22.03 -2.01 20.53
C GLN A 226 22.39 -0.68 19.83
N GLN A 227 23.03 0.22 20.57
CA GLN A 227 23.52 1.50 20.04
C GLN A 227 25.04 1.50 19.76
N ASN A 228 25.76 0.51 20.27
CA ASN A 228 27.24 0.45 20.22
C ASN A 228 27.78 -0.27 18.99
N ILE A 229 26.93 -0.73 18.09
CA ILE A 229 27.31 -1.45 16.87
C ILE A 229 26.84 -0.69 15.65
N THR A 230 27.65 -0.76 14.59
CA THR A 230 27.30 -0.14 13.30
C THR A 230 26.09 -0.84 12.68
N LEU A 231 25.49 -0.17 11.70
CA LEU A 231 24.41 -0.75 10.94
C LEU A 231 24.83 -2.06 10.25
N GLY A 232 25.96 -2.07 9.56
CA GLY A 232 26.48 -3.26 8.90
C GLY A 232 26.76 -4.41 9.89
N ASP A 233 27.15 -4.11 11.14
CA ASP A 233 27.29 -5.11 12.18
C ASP A 233 25.91 -5.66 12.62
N LYS A 234 24.88 -4.81 12.72
CA LYS A 234 23.50 -5.27 13.02
C LYS A 234 22.98 -6.21 11.94
N GLU A 235 23.12 -5.85 10.67
CA GLU A 235 22.67 -6.65 9.53
C GLU A 235 23.38 -8.01 9.48
N ARG A 236 24.69 -8.05 9.79
CA ARG A 236 25.43 -9.32 9.94
C ARG A 236 24.88 -10.16 11.07
N LEU A 237 24.62 -9.57 12.22
CA LEU A 237 24.12 -10.29 13.39
C LEU A 237 22.68 -10.79 13.17
N PHE A 238 21.82 -10.04 12.46
CA PHE A 238 20.50 -10.54 12.06
C PHE A 238 20.62 -11.77 11.16
N GLY A 239 21.48 -11.71 10.13
CA GLY A 239 21.73 -12.88 9.27
C GLY A 239 22.40 -14.04 10.01
N PHE A 240 23.37 -13.76 10.88
CA PHE A 240 24.07 -14.77 11.68
C PHE A 240 23.14 -15.47 12.68
N LEU A 241 22.15 -14.76 13.24
CA LEU A 241 21.12 -15.30 14.10
C LEU A 241 20.35 -16.45 13.44
N GLU A 242 20.02 -16.29 12.17
CA GLU A 242 19.21 -17.23 11.39
C GLU A 242 20.07 -18.25 10.60
N GLY A 243 21.39 -18.22 10.77
CA GLY A 243 22.30 -19.09 10.02
C GLY A 243 22.52 -18.68 8.55
N GLY A 244 22.10 -17.47 8.21
CA GLY A 244 22.27 -16.86 6.89
C GLY A 244 23.44 -15.89 6.80
N GLY A 245 23.54 -15.18 5.67
CA GLY A 245 24.47 -14.08 5.45
C GLY A 245 23.94 -12.72 5.94
N LYS A 246 24.64 -11.63 5.56
CA LYS A 246 24.17 -10.26 5.79
C LYS A 246 22.79 -10.04 5.17
N VAL A 247 21.89 -9.41 5.91
CA VAL A 247 20.58 -9.00 5.36
C VAL A 247 20.76 -7.75 4.50
N ILE A 248 20.63 -7.90 3.20
CA ILE A 248 20.74 -6.80 2.22
C ILE A 248 19.35 -6.22 1.95
N LEU A 249 18.38 -7.10 1.70
CA LEU A 249 16.97 -6.76 1.48
C LEU A 249 16.14 -7.24 2.67
N PRO A 250 15.62 -6.35 3.52
CA PRO A 250 14.81 -6.74 4.67
C PRO A 250 13.45 -7.29 4.23
N GLU A 251 12.91 -8.22 5.02
CA GLU A 251 11.58 -8.77 4.79
C GLU A 251 10.50 -7.77 5.23
N PRO A 252 9.58 -7.38 4.35
CA PRO A 252 8.47 -6.51 4.70
C PRO A 252 7.41 -7.24 5.53
N GLN A 253 6.61 -6.48 6.26
CA GLN A 253 5.43 -6.95 6.97
C GLN A 253 4.18 -6.29 6.40
N ALA A 254 3.11 -7.07 6.24
CA ALA A 254 1.81 -6.55 5.89
C ALA A 254 1.23 -5.75 7.07
N LEU A 255 0.87 -4.50 6.82
CA LEU A 255 0.08 -3.68 7.73
C LEU A 255 -1.38 -3.76 7.28
N LEU A 256 -2.16 -4.62 7.95
CA LEU A 256 -3.55 -4.82 7.56
C LEU A 256 -4.35 -3.54 7.75
N THR A 257 -4.95 -3.09 6.66
CA THR A 257 -5.92 -1.99 6.69
C THR A 257 -7.32 -2.55 6.89
N PRO A 258 -8.17 -1.91 7.70
CA PRO A 258 -9.56 -2.31 7.82
C PRO A 258 -10.24 -2.38 6.45
N ASP A 259 -10.92 -3.48 6.16
CA ASP A 259 -11.68 -3.62 4.91
C ASP A 259 -12.89 -2.67 4.94
N SER A 260 -12.71 -1.47 4.43
CA SER A 260 -13.79 -0.50 4.29
C SER A 260 -14.50 -0.74 2.95
N LYS A 261 -15.49 -1.63 2.96
CA LYS A 261 -16.38 -1.81 1.79
C LYS A 261 -17.31 -0.60 1.68
N MET A 262 -16.84 0.46 1.01
CA MET A 262 -17.72 1.60 0.73
C MET A 262 -18.87 1.16 -0.18
N PRO A 263 -20.13 1.33 0.24
CA PRO A 263 -21.28 1.03 -0.61
C PRO A 263 -21.35 2.01 -1.77
N GLY A 264 -21.60 1.49 -2.98
CA GLY A 264 -21.89 2.28 -4.16
C GLY A 264 -23.34 2.74 -4.22
N LEU A 265 -23.66 3.53 -5.24
CA LEU A 265 -25.01 4.08 -5.45
C LEU A 265 -26.08 3.01 -5.67
N ASP A 266 -25.70 1.79 -6.02
CA ASP A 266 -26.56 0.61 -6.22
C ASP A 266 -26.59 -0.33 -5.02
N GLY A 267 -25.85 -0.01 -3.95
CA GLY A 267 -25.70 -0.84 -2.76
C GLY A 267 -24.64 -1.93 -2.85
N GLN A 268 -24.03 -2.15 -4.02
CA GLN A 268 -22.87 -3.02 -4.17
C GLN A 268 -21.60 -2.29 -3.74
N LYS A 269 -20.43 -2.95 -3.80
CA LYS A 269 -19.14 -2.30 -3.56
C LYS A 269 -18.94 -1.17 -4.59
N MET A 270 -18.59 0.02 -4.12
CA MET A 270 -18.32 1.17 -4.99
C MET A 270 -17.16 0.87 -5.96
N SER A 271 -17.44 0.98 -7.25
CA SER A 271 -16.48 0.71 -8.33
C SER A 271 -16.82 1.49 -9.59
N LYS A 272 -15.79 2.00 -10.27
CA LYS A 272 -15.96 2.69 -11.57
C LYS A 272 -16.58 1.78 -12.63
N SER A 273 -16.22 0.50 -12.63
CA SER A 273 -16.75 -0.48 -13.58
C SER A 273 -18.28 -0.65 -13.51
N TYR A 274 -18.87 -0.34 -12.36
CA TYR A 274 -20.31 -0.42 -12.15
C TYR A 274 -21.02 0.94 -12.34
N GLY A 275 -20.27 2.01 -12.54
CA GLY A 275 -20.84 3.36 -12.65
C GLY A 275 -21.55 3.86 -11.39
N ASN A 276 -21.26 3.26 -10.22
CA ASN A 276 -21.94 3.48 -8.94
C ASN A 276 -21.13 4.36 -7.97
N THR A 277 -20.29 5.28 -8.50
CA THR A 277 -19.31 6.02 -7.71
C THR A 277 -19.75 7.45 -7.38
N ILE A 278 -19.31 7.93 -6.21
CA ILE A 278 -19.21 9.35 -5.87
C ILE A 278 -17.72 9.67 -5.86
N THR A 279 -17.26 10.60 -6.72
CA THR A 279 -15.85 10.99 -6.81
C THR A 279 -15.50 12.03 -5.74
N LEU A 280 -14.21 12.18 -5.44
CA LEU A 280 -13.75 13.14 -4.42
C LEU A 280 -13.96 14.61 -4.85
N ARG A 281 -14.15 14.85 -6.17
CA ARG A 281 -14.37 16.17 -6.74
C ARG A 281 -15.83 16.44 -7.16
N ASP A 282 -16.74 15.47 -6.90
CA ASP A 282 -18.16 15.71 -7.17
C ASP A 282 -18.67 16.90 -6.33
N THR A 283 -19.29 17.85 -6.97
CA THR A 283 -19.92 19.00 -6.31
C THR A 283 -21.06 18.56 -5.40
N THR A 284 -21.46 19.42 -4.46
CA THR A 284 -22.62 19.15 -3.59
C THR A 284 -23.89 18.82 -4.39
N ASP A 285 -24.08 19.51 -5.52
CA ASP A 285 -25.24 19.27 -6.38
C ASP A 285 -25.15 17.90 -7.06
N GLU A 286 -23.97 17.51 -7.58
CA GLU A 286 -23.73 16.19 -8.16
C GLU A 286 -23.92 15.07 -7.13
N VAL A 287 -23.39 15.23 -5.92
CA VAL A 287 -23.61 14.29 -4.81
C VAL A 287 -25.10 14.16 -4.51
N SER A 288 -25.79 15.30 -4.39
CA SER A 288 -27.23 15.34 -4.15
C SER A 288 -28.02 14.61 -5.24
N GLU A 289 -27.70 14.89 -6.51
CA GLU A 289 -28.36 14.25 -7.64
C GLU A 289 -28.12 12.73 -7.65
N LYS A 290 -26.87 12.29 -7.48
CA LYS A 290 -26.48 10.87 -7.43
C LYS A 290 -27.20 10.13 -6.30
N VAL A 291 -27.17 10.65 -5.08
CA VAL A 291 -27.80 10.01 -3.92
C VAL A 291 -29.32 10.02 -4.05
N ARG A 292 -29.93 11.09 -4.55
CA ARG A 292 -31.39 11.13 -4.80
C ARG A 292 -31.85 10.06 -5.77
N ARG A 293 -31.05 9.73 -6.78
CA ARG A 293 -31.34 8.67 -7.78
C ARG A 293 -31.06 7.26 -7.29
N MET A 294 -30.38 7.09 -6.16
CA MET A 294 -30.14 5.74 -5.62
C MET A 294 -31.43 4.94 -5.47
N PRO A 295 -31.40 3.66 -5.84
CA PRO A 295 -32.50 2.75 -5.55
C PRO A 295 -32.72 2.67 -4.02
N THR A 296 -33.95 2.46 -3.64
CA THR A 296 -34.35 2.23 -2.26
C THR A 296 -34.93 0.83 -2.12
N ASP A 297 -35.43 0.47 -0.94
CA ASP A 297 -36.11 -0.81 -0.76
C ASP A 297 -37.21 -0.98 -1.84
N PRO A 298 -37.17 -2.07 -2.65
CA PRO A 298 -38.16 -2.31 -3.71
C PRO A 298 -39.60 -2.47 -3.18
N ALA A 299 -39.78 -2.87 -1.95
CA ALA A 299 -41.11 -2.97 -1.32
C ALA A 299 -41.76 -1.59 -1.14
N ARG A 300 -40.96 -0.51 -1.18
CA ARG A 300 -41.41 0.85 -0.92
C ARG A 300 -41.72 1.60 -2.22
N VAL A 301 -42.83 1.30 -2.83
CA VAL A 301 -43.27 1.92 -4.10
C VAL A 301 -43.89 3.30 -3.84
N ARG A 302 -44.68 3.47 -2.78
CA ARG A 302 -45.30 4.73 -2.40
C ARG A 302 -44.74 5.23 -1.07
N ARG A 303 -44.89 6.54 -0.82
CA ARG A 303 -44.44 7.14 0.45
C ARG A 303 -45.11 6.50 1.67
N THR A 304 -46.33 6.01 1.50
CA THR A 304 -47.14 5.36 2.55
C THR A 304 -46.80 3.89 2.79
N ASP A 305 -45.95 3.32 1.94
CA ASP A 305 -45.56 1.90 2.10
C ASP A 305 -44.44 1.79 3.14
N PRO A 306 -44.53 0.87 4.10
CA PRO A 306 -43.43 0.58 5.00
C PRO A 306 -42.26 -0.08 4.25
N GLY A 307 -41.05 0.14 4.72
CA GLY A 307 -39.85 -0.46 4.14
C GLY A 307 -38.96 -1.11 5.18
N GLU A 308 -37.94 -1.85 4.70
CA GLU A 308 -36.92 -2.47 5.55
C GLU A 308 -35.54 -1.79 5.32
N PRO A 309 -35.07 -0.97 6.26
CA PRO A 309 -33.80 -0.25 6.12
C PRO A 309 -32.61 -1.15 5.87
N GLU A 310 -32.55 -2.33 6.49
CA GLU A 310 -31.35 -3.19 6.46
C GLU A 310 -31.01 -3.70 5.05
N ILE A 311 -31.99 -3.82 4.17
CA ILE A 311 -31.80 -4.19 2.75
C ILE A 311 -31.73 -2.98 1.81
N CYS A 312 -31.96 -1.77 2.33
CA CYS A 312 -31.96 -0.55 1.52
C CYS A 312 -30.51 -0.08 1.25
N PRO A 313 -30.11 0.14 -0.02
CA PRO A 313 -28.78 0.65 -0.36
C PRO A 313 -28.43 1.96 0.34
N VAL A 314 -29.38 2.86 0.49
CA VAL A 314 -29.19 4.16 1.16
C VAL A 314 -28.84 3.96 2.63
N PHE A 315 -29.40 2.96 3.29
CA PHE A 315 -29.10 2.70 4.71
C PHE A 315 -27.68 2.16 4.90
N GLN A 316 -27.09 1.51 3.91
CA GLN A 316 -25.69 1.13 3.96
C GLN A 316 -24.76 2.38 3.97
N LEU A 317 -25.13 3.46 3.26
CA LEU A 317 -24.43 4.75 3.37
C LEU A 317 -24.66 5.42 4.72
N HIS A 318 -25.86 5.33 5.31
CA HIS A 318 -26.09 5.80 6.67
C HIS A 318 -25.13 5.17 7.69
N LYS A 319 -24.88 3.86 7.58
CA LYS A 319 -23.95 3.14 8.48
C LYS A 319 -22.51 3.68 8.42
N VAL A 320 -22.13 4.34 7.32
CA VAL A 320 -20.81 4.96 7.16
C VAL A 320 -20.81 6.41 7.61
N TYR A 321 -21.89 7.16 7.31
CA TYR A 321 -21.88 8.62 7.34
C TYR A 321 -22.69 9.26 8.46
N THR A 322 -23.59 8.53 9.10
CA THR A 322 -24.46 9.14 10.12
C THR A 322 -24.35 8.45 11.47
N ASP A 323 -24.85 9.10 12.50
CA ASP A 323 -24.79 8.62 13.87
C ASP A 323 -25.93 7.62 14.22
N GLN A 324 -25.84 7.02 15.39
CA GLN A 324 -26.80 6.04 15.85
C GLN A 324 -28.23 6.62 16.00
N ALA A 325 -28.34 7.88 16.40
CA ALA A 325 -29.65 8.53 16.55
C ALA A 325 -30.35 8.66 15.18
N THR A 326 -29.57 9.00 14.14
CA THR A 326 -30.06 9.04 12.75
C THR A 326 -30.42 7.64 12.25
N HIS A 327 -29.64 6.60 12.59
CA HIS A 327 -29.98 5.21 12.24
C HIS A 327 -31.31 4.79 12.84
N ASP A 328 -31.54 5.12 14.10
CA ASP A 328 -32.79 4.75 14.80
C ASP A 328 -33.99 5.52 14.25
N TRP A 329 -33.82 6.81 13.94
CA TRP A 329 -34.82 7.62 13.24
C TRP A 329 -35.16 7.03 11.88
N VAL A 330 -34.17 6.60 11.08
CA VAL A 330 -34.40 5.97 9.78
C VAL A 330 -35.12 4.64 9.94
N ARG A 331 -34.69 3.79 10.88
CA ARG A 331 -35.31 2.50 11.13
C ARG A 331 -36.79 2.63 11.52
N GLN A 332 -37.10 3.51 12.47
CA GLN A 332 -38.43 3.76 12.91
C GLN A 332 -39.27 4.38 11.78
N GLY A 333 -38.79 5.46 11.19
CA GLY A 333 -39.52 6.22 10.16
C GLY A 333 -39.76 5.43 8.88
N CYS A 334 -38.80 4.59 8.47
CA CYS A 334 -38.94 3.76 7.25
C CYS A 334 -39.99 2.63 7.49
N ARG A 335 -39.88 1.90 8.61
CA ARG A 335 -40.79 0.79 8.93
C ARG A 335 -42.23 1.22 9.21
N THR A 336 -42.42 2.45 9.65
CA THR A 336 -43.77 3.00 9.92
C THR A 336 -44.29 3.89 8.77
N ALA A 337 -43.52 4.02 7.67
CA ALA A 337 -43.80 4.99 6.60
C ALA A 337 -43.85 6.46 7.10
N GLY A 338 -43.26 6.73 8.26
CA GLY A 338 -43.25 8.08 8.88
C GLY A 338 -42.31 9.09 8.19
N ILE A 339 -41.33 8.62 7.42
CA ILE A 339 -40.42 9.47 6.63
C ILE A 339 -40.46 9.13 5.15
N GLY A 340 -40.22 10.11 4.29
CA GLY A 340 -40.04 9.91 2.84
C GLY A 340 -38.63 9.44 2.52
N CYS A 341 -38.43 8.74 1.38
CA CYS A 341 -37.09 8.31 0.95
C CYS A 341 -36.18 9.50 0.66
N LEU A 342 -36.70 10.63 0.18
CA LEU A 342 -35.91 11.85 -0.02
C LEU A 342 -35.50 12.51 1.30
N ASP A 343 -36.40 12.47 2.31
CA ASP A 343 -36.10 12.96 3.64
C ASP A 343 -34.99 12.13 4.30
N CYS A 344 -35.07 10.80 4.14
CA CYS A 344 -34.07 9.83 4.59
C CYS A 344 -32.69 10.07 3.93
N LYS A 345 -32.63 10.38 2.64
CA LYS A 345 -31.37 10.61 1.90
C LYS A 345 -30.65 11.88 2.31
N LYS A 346 -31.37 12.91 2.80
CA LYS A 346 -30.81 14.21 3.10
C LYS A 346 -29.63 14.18 4.09
N PRO A 347 -29.70 13.52 5.26
CA PRO A 347 -28.54 13.45 6.19
C PRO A 347 -27.29 12.82 5.57
N VAL A 348 -27.44 11.83 4.70
CA VAL A 348 -26.31 11.21 3.98
C VAL A 348 -25.70 12.19 3.00
N ILE A 349 -26.52 12.92 2.22
CA ILE A 349 -26.06 13.94 1.28
C ILE A 349 -25.27 15.01 2.03
N ASP A 350 -25.83 15.54 3.12
CA ASP A 350 -25.22 16.60 3.92
C ASP A 350 -23.86 16.13 4.51
N ALA A 351 -23.78 14.89 5.00
CA ALA A 351 -22.55 14.33 5.56
C ALA A 351 -21.46 14.09 4.48
N ILE A 352 -21.82 13.54 3.34
CA ILE A 352 -20.90 13.35 2.22
C ILE A 352 -20.39 14.70 1.72
N ALA A 353 -21.29 15.67 1.51
CA ALA A 353 -20.94 17.01 1.06
C ALA A 353 -19.97 17.71 2.06
N ALA A 354 -20.21 17.56 3.36
CA ALA A 354 -19.34 18.11 4.39
C ALA A 354 -17.94 17.46 4.39
N GLU A 355 -17.85 16.15 4.15
CA GLU A 355 -16.56 15.44 4.03
C GLU A 355 -15.80 15.87 2.77
N LEU A 356 -16.49 16.05 1.65
CA LEU A 356 -15.87 16.39 0.37
C LEU A 356 -15.51 17.88 0.22
N ALA A 357 -16.22 18.79 0.88
CA ALA A 357 -16.02 20.22 0.73
C ALA A 357 -14.55 20.70 0.88
N PRO A 358 -13.79 20.32 1.93
CA PRO A 358 -12.38 20.69 2.05
C PRO A 358 -11.50 20.04 0.98
N MET A 359 -11.84 18.85 0.49
CA MET A 359 -11.10 18.17 -0.58
C MET A 359 -11.32 18.88 -1.91
N GLN A 360 -12.54 19.25 -2.22
CA GLN A 360 -12.89 20.00 -3.44
C GLN A 360 -12.18 21.36 -3.47
N GLN A 361 -12.07 22.02 -2.33
CA GLN A 361 -11.36 23.30 -2.24
C GLN A 361 -9.89 23.11 -2.59
N ARG A 362 -9.20 22.16 -1.93
CA ARG A 362 -7.78 21.85 -2.21
C ARG A 362 -7.56 21.37 -3.63
N ALA A 363 -8.46 20.53 -4.18
CA ALA A 363 -8.35 20.07 -5.56
C ALA A 363 -8.37 21.25 -6.54
N ARG A 364 -9.29 22.22 -6.37
CA ARG A 364 -9.33 23.43 -7.21
C ARG A 364 -8.05 24.28 -7.11
N GLU A 365 -7.45 24.35 -5.93
CA GLU A 365 -6.19 25.08 -5.72
C GLU A 365 -5.04 24.42 -6.53
N TYR A 366 -4.95 23.08 -6.50
CA TYR A 366 -3.95 22.34 -7.29
C TYR A 366 -4.24 22.34 -8.79
N GLU A 367 -5.50 22.24 -9.20
CA GLU A 367 -5.92 22.37 -10.61
C GLU A 367 -5.58 23.75 -11.18
N ALA A 368 -5.72 24.80 -10.35
CA ALA A 368 -5.36 26.17 -10.74
C ALA A 368 -3.85 26.43 -10.72
N ASN A 369 -3.06 25.62 -10.02
CA ASN A 369 -1.61 25.76 -9.93
C ASN A 369 -0.90 24.40 -10.13
N PRO A 370 -0.85 23.88 -11.36
CA PRO A 370 -0.19 22.61 -11.66
C PRO A 370 1.30 22.60 -11.32
N ASP A 371 1.98 23.75 -11.39
CA ASP A 371 3.42 23.86 -11.08
C ASP A 371 3.71 23.46 -9.63
N ALA A 372 2.81 23.74 -8.70
CA ALA A 372 2.95 23.29 -7.31
C ALA A 372 2.96 21.76 -7.20
N VAL A 373 2.14 21.07 -7.99
CA VAL A 373 2.12 19.60 -8.04
C VAL A 373 3.42 19.06 -8.64
N HIS A 374 3.91 19.68 -9.72
CA HIS A 374 5.19 19.34 -10.34
C HIS A 374 6.37 19.47 -9.36
N VAL A 375 6.41 20.56 -8.59
CA VAL A 375 7.47 20.76 -7.58
C VAL A 375 7.44 19.63 -6.53
N ILE A 376 6.26 19.33 -5.98
CA ILE A 376 6.09 18.24 -4.99
C ILE A 376 6.58 16.90 -5.54
N LEU A 377 6.24 16.59 -6.79
CA LEU A 377 6.63 15.33 -7.43
C LEU A 377 8.12 15.27 -7.76
N ASN A 378 8.70 16.36 -8.24
CA ASN A 378 10.14 16.42 -8.53
C ASN A 378 10.98 16.23 -7.26
N GLU A 379 10.64 16.91 -6.18
CA GLU A 379 11.30 16.74 -4.88
C GLU A 379 11.08 15.32 -4.33
N GLY A 380 9.89 14.78 -4.47
CA GLY A 380 9.58 13.40 -4.08
C GLY A 380 10.34 12.37 -4.91
N THR A 381 10.44 12.58 -6.22
CA THR A 381 11.19 11.72 -7.14
C THR A 381 12.68 11.70 -6.78
N GLU A 382 13.30 12.85 -6.50
CA GLU A 382 14.70 12.90 -6.10
C GLU A 382 14.94 12.16 -4.77
N ARG A 383 14.09 12.39 -3.76
CA ARG A 383 14.19 11.64 -2.49
C ARG A 383 14.02 10.13 -2.70
N ALA A 384 13.08 9.73 -3.55
CA ALA A 384 12.85 8.33 -3.88
C ALA A 384 14.08 7.73 -4.61
N ARG A 385 14.66 8.44 -5.58
CA ARG A 385 15.83 7.99 -6.31
C ARG A 385 17.07 7.86 -5.41
N ASP A 386 17.28 8.77 -4.49
CA ASP A 386 18.40 8.70 -3.55
C ASP A 386 18.28 7.43 -2.68
N ALA A 387 17.11 7.18 -2.10
CA ALA A 387 16.88 5.97 -1.31
C ALA A 387 17.03 4.68 -2.16
N ALA A 388 16.57 4.71 -3.41
CA ALA A 388 16.66 3.58 -4.33
C ALA A 388 18.10 3.29 -4.76
N ARG A 389 18.90 4.31 -5.05
CA ARG A 389 20.32 4.21 -5.41
C ARG A 389 21.15 3.63 -4.28
N ASP A 390 20.89 4.03 -3.05
CA ASP A 390 21.55 3.45 -1.87
C ASP A 390 21.35 1.93 -1.81
N THR A 391 20.12 1.48 -2.00
CA THR A 391 19.79 0.05 -2.02
C THR A 391 20.45 -0.67 -3.19
N LEU A 392 20.35 -0.11 -4.41
CA LEU A 392 20.97 -0.70 -5.60
C LEU A 392 22.50 -0.79 -5.49
N THR A 393 23.14 0.18 -4.85
CA THR A 393 24.59 0.14 -4.62
C THR A 393 24.98 -1.11 -3.83
N GLU A 394 24.25 -1.44 -2.76
CA GLU A 394 24.51 -2.66 -1.98
C GLU A 394 24.14 -3.93 -2.74
N VAL A 395 23.00 -3.91 -3.46
CA VAL A 395 22.58 -5.04 -4.31
C VAL A 395 23.63 -5.34 -5.39
N ARG A 396 24.09 -4.34 -6.14
CA ARG A 396 25.13 -4.49 -7.15
C ARG A 396 26.44 -4.98 -6.57
N GLN A 397 26.84 -4.46 -5.40
CA GLN A 397 28.05 -4.90 -4.70
C GLN A 397 27.94 -6.37 -4.31
N ALA A 398 26.81 -6.80 -3.76
CA ALA A 398 26.60 -8.18 -3.36
C ALA A 398 26.57 -9.16 -4.55
N MET A 399 26.05 -8.73 -5.69
CA MET A 399 26.01 -9.52 -6.93
C MET A 399 27.32 -9.47 -7.74
N GLY A 400 28.36 -8.75 -7.28
CA GLY A 400 29.63 -8.62 -7.99
C GLY A 400 29.58 -7.67 -9.20
N LEU A 401 28.59 -6.79 -9.27
CA LEU A 401 28.39 -5.84 -10.37
C LEU A 401 28.93 -4.43 -10.03
N HIS A 402 29.74 -4.32 -8.99
CA HIS A 402 30.33 -3.05 -8.57
C HIS A 402 31.66 -2.84 -9.33
N TYR A 403 31.58 -2.23 -10.51
CA TYR A 403 32.77 -1.84 -11.27
C TYR A 403 33.33 -0.55 -10.66
N ARG A 404 34.63 -0.59 -10.31
CA ARG A 404 35.33 0.65 -9.89
C ARG A 404 35.34 1.60 -11.08
N GLN A 405 34.78 2.78 -10.93
CA GLN A 405 34.94 3.90 -11.85
C GLN A 405 36.29 4.56 -11.63
#